data_245264a9200d93d56531d70c5d2aff4e
#
_entry.id   245264a9200d93d56531d70c5d2aff4e
#
_cell.length_a   1.000
_cell.length_b   1.000
_cell.length_c   1.000
_cell.angle_alpha   90.00
_cell.angle_beta   90.00
_cell.angle_gamma   90.00
#
_symmetry.space_group_name_H-M   'P 1'
#
loop_
_entity.id
_entity.type
_entity.pdbx_description
1 polymer ?
#
loop_
_entity_poly.entity_id
_entity_poly.type
_entity_poly.pdbx_seq_one_letter_code
_entity_poly.pdbx_strand_id
1 'polypeptide(L)'
;MSTIPQRDLYRLINEANDRGERVVVATVAHTRGSTPQQRGAKMLFFQNGEVAGTVGGGCIEAEVWAEAQAAMRSGKSQLHHFSLTADEASEEGMVCGGTMDIFVEVMNPGIADCQLPIADCRLKTFEN
;
A
#
# COMPACT_ATOMS: atom_id res chain seq x y z
N MET A 1 -1.53 -13.58 -8.69
CA MET A 1 -0.85 -12.31 -8.89
C MET A 1 0.63 -12.48 -8.77
N SER A 2 1.35 -11.88 -9.66
CA SER A 2 2.80 -12.02 -9.63
C SER A 2 3.43 -10.97 -8.74
N THR A 3 4.57 -11.34 -8.17
CA THR A 3 5.35 -10.43 -7.37
C THR A 3 6.15 -9.52 -8.29
N ILE A 4 6.15 -8.23 -7.99
CA ILE A 4 6.86 -7.25 -8.77
C ILE A 4 8.08 -6.78 -7.96
N PRO A 5 9.28 -6.72 -8.58
CA PRO A 5 10.45 -6.21 -7.87
C PRO A 5 10.23 -4.80 -7.34
N GLN A 6 10.80 -4.50 -6.18
CA GLN A 6 10.58 -3.20 -5.54
C GLN A 6 10.98 -2.03 -6.43
N ARG A 7 12.08 -2.17 -7.18
CA ARG A 7 12.50 -1.08 -8.06
C ARG A 7 11.45 -0.76 -9.11
N ASP A 8 10.71 -1.77 -9.56
CA ASP A 8 9.64 -1.55 -10.54
C ASP A 8 8.45 -0.88 -9.89
N LEU A 9 8.18 -1.19 -8.62
CA LEU A 9 7.12 -0.53 -7.90
C LEU A 9 7.40 0.96 -7.75
N TYR A 10 8.64 1.32 -7.41
CA TYR A 10 9.00 2.73 -7.29
C TYR A 10 8.90 3.45 -8.62
N ARG A 11 9.28 2.78 -9.70
CA ARG A 11 9.14 3.36 -11.02
C ARG A 11 7.67 3.64 -11.35
N LEU A 12 6.78 2.71 -11.02
CA LEU A 12 5.35 2.89 -11.25
C LEU A 12 4.80 4.05 -10.44
N ILE A 13 5.26 4.21 -9.21
CA ILE A 13 4.86 5.35 -8.38
C ILE A 13 5.28 6.65 -9.04
N ASN A 14 6.53 6.72 -9.50
CA ASN A 14 7.04 7.92 -10.13
C ASN A 14 6.27 8.25 -11.41
N GLU A 15 5.94 7.24 -12.21
CA GLU A 15 5.19 7.46 -13.43
C GLU A 15 3.80 8.02 -13.14
N ALA A 16 3.14 7.49 -12.11
CA ALA A 16 1.82 7.99 -11.73
C ALA A 16 1.91 9.42 -11.22
N ASN A 17 2.93 9.72 -10.41
CA ASN A 17 3.12 11.05 -9.88
C ASN A 17 3.41 12.06 -11.00
N ASP A 18 4.15 11.62 -12.03
CA ASP A 18 4.43 12.48 -13.18
C ASP A 18 3.16 12.83 -13.93
N ARG A 19 2.17 11.94 -13.92
CA ARG A 19 0.88 12.20 -14.51
C ARG A 19 -0.05 13.01 -13.60
N GLY A 20 0.40 13.35 -12.41
CA GLY A 20 -0.42 14.08 -11.45
C GLY A 20 -1.41 13.20 -10.71
N GLU A 21 -1.17 11.91 -10.67
CA GLU A 21 -2.08 10.95 -10.03
C GLU A 21 -1.60 10.55 -8.64
N ARG A 22 -2.56 10.36 -7.75
CA ARG A 22 -2.29 9.89 -6.41
C ARG A 22 -2.13 8.37 -6.43
N VAL A 23 -1.18 7.86 -5.65
CA VAL A 23 -0.95 6.43 -5.51
C VAL A 23 -1.03 6.08 -4.04
N VAL A 24 -1.68 4.96 -3.72
CA VAL A 24 -1.67 4.43 -2.36
C VAL A 24 -0.75 3.23 -2.34
N VAL A 25 0.16 3.20 -1.38
CA VAL A 25 1.12 2.11 -1.20
C VAL A 25 0.80 1.41 0.10
N ALA A 26 0.46 0.13 0.02
CA ALA A 26 0.26 -0.71 1.19
C ALA A 26 1.53 -1.52 1.41
N THR A 27 2.16 -1.37 2.56
CA THR A 27 3.41 -2.04 2.90
C THR A 27 3.21 -2.89 4.13
N VAL A 28 3.63 -4.16 4.07
CA VAL A 28 3.64 -5.02 5.24
C VAL A 28 4.74 -4.53 6.16
N ALA A 29 4.36 -3.90 7.26
CA ALA A 29 5.30 -3.29 8.20
C ALA A 29 5.73 -4.30 9.27
N HIS A 30 4.85 -5.20 9.64
CA HIS A 30 5.13 -6.15 10.71
C HIS A 30 4.29 -7.40 10.51
N THR A 31 4.86 -8.56 10.82
CA THR A 31 4.14 -9.83 10.74
C THR A 31 4.39 -10.62 12.00
N ARG A 32 3.41 -11.44 12.39
CA ARG A 32 3.53 -12.33 13.52
C ARG A 32 2.79 -13.62 13.20
N GLY A 33 3.46 -14.74 13.41
CA GLY A 33 2.88 -16.04 13.12
C GLY A 33 2.92 -16.36 11.64
N SER A 34 1.99 -17.20 11.21
CA SER A 34 1.93 -17.65 9.83
C SER A 34 1.20 -16.62 8.98
N THR A 35 1.90 -16.00 8.05
CA THR A 35 1.32 -14.96 7.20
C THR A 35 1.65 -15.23 5.73
N PRO A 36 0.78 -14.77 4.81
CA PRO A 36 0.98 -15.04 3.38
C PRO A 36 2.12 -14.26 2.74
N GLN A 37 2.53 -13.14 3.35
CA GLN A 37 3.64 -12.36 2.84
C GLN A 37 4.50 -11.91 4.00
N GLN A 38 5.73 -11.56 3.69
CA GLN A 38 6.68 -11.13 4.69
C GLN A 38 6.77 -9.62 4.76
N ARG A 39 7.38 -9.14 5.85
CA ARG A 39 7.63 -7.72 6.03
C ARG A 39 8.34 -7.15 4.82
N GLY A 40 7.90 -5.99 4.38
CA GLY A 40 8.47 -5.31 3.22
C GLY A 40 7.70 -5.52 1.94
N ALA A 41 6.78 -6.50 1.89
CA ALA A 41 5.96 -6.69 0.70
C ALA A 41 5.06 -5.48 0.47
N LYS A 42 4.87 -5.11 -0.78
CA LYS A 42 4.12 -3.90 -1.12
C LYS A 42 3.08 -4.19 -2.18
N MET A 43 2.00 -3.42 -2.10
CA MET A 43 0.94 -3.44 -3.10
C MET A 43 0.56 -2.00 -3.41
N LEU A 44 0.47 -1.67 -4.69
CA LEU A 44 0.15 -0.32 -5.14
C LEU A 44 -1.28 -0.26 -5.63
N PHE A 45 -1.95 0.83 -5.32
CA PHE A 45 -3.30 1.11 -5.78
C PHE A 45 -3.28 2.44 -6.52
N PHE A 46 -3.70 2.42 -7.76
CA PHE A 46 -3.66 3.61 -8.61
C PHE A 46 -5.02 4.27 -8.69
N GLN A 47 -5.00 5.54 -8.99
CA GLN A 47 -6.22 6.35 -9.04
C GLN A 47 -7.19 5.84 -10.10
N ASN A 48 -6.68 5.23 -11.16
CA ASN A 48 -7.52 4.68 -12.23
C ASN A 48 -8.09 3.29 -11.91
N GLY A 49 -7.82 2.77 -10.72
CA GLY A 49 -8.34 1.47 -10.31
C GLY A 49 -7.38 0.32 -10.51
N GLU A 50 -6.25 0.54 -11.14
CA GLU A 50 -5.26 -0.52 -11.32
C GLU A 50 -4.54 -0.82 -10.02
N VAL A 51 -4.02 -2.05 -9.90
CA VAL A 51 -3.22 -2.46 -8.76
C VAL A 51 -1.97 -3.18 -9.24
N ALA A 52 -0.93 -3.15 -8.42
CA ALA A 52 0.33 -3.83 -8.71
C ALA A 52 0.91 -4.40 -7.42
N GLY A 53 1.55 -5.57 -7.52
CA GLY A 53 2.12 -6.22 -6.36
C GLY A 53 1.07 -6.97 -5.54
N THR A 54 1.47 -7.42 -4.35
CA THR A 54 0.56 -8.14 -3.47
C THR A 54 1.05 -8.06 -2.02
N VAL A 55 0.12 -8.07 -1.09
CA VAL A 55 0.44 -8.14 0.34
C VAL A 55 -0.11 -9.41 0.99
N GLY A 56 -0.78 -10.28 0.23
CA GLY A 56 -1.25 -11.49 0.86
C GLY A 56 -2.21 -12.34 0.05
N GLY A 57 -2.24 -12.17 -1.25
CA GLY A 57 -3.16 -12.95 -2.07
C GLY A 57 -4.59 -12.78 -1.61
N GLY A 58 -5.36 -13.87 -1.61
CA GLY A 58 -6.76 -13.79 -1.24
C GLY A 58 -7.05 -13.61 0.24
N CYS A 59 -6.05 -13.77 1.10
CA CYS A 59 -6.30 -13.74 2.54
C CYS A 59 -6.82 -12.39 3.04
N ILE A 60 -6.18 -11.29 2.63
CA ILE A 60 -6.51 -9.98 3.17
C ILE A 60 -6.62 -8.91 2.10
N GLU A 61 -6.45 -9.24 0.83
CA GLU A 61 -6.39 -8.20 -0.19
C GLU A 61 -7.67 -7.39 -0.28
N ALA A 62 -8.83 -8.01 -0.07
CA ALA A 62 -10.09 -7.29 -0.11
C ALA A 62 -10.16 -6.24 1.00
N GLU A 63 -9.68 -6.58 2.20
CA GLU A 63 -9.68 -5.65 3.32
C GLU A 63 -8.69 -4.52 3.09
N VAL A 64 -7.50 -4.87 2.59
CA VAL A 64 -6.48 -3.86 2.28
C VAL A 64 -6.99 -2.94 1.17
N TRP A 65 -7.66 -3.50 0.17
CA TRP A 65 -8.22 -2.71 -0.92
C TRP A 65 -9.21 -1.69 -0.39
N ALA A 66 -10.08 -2.10 0.53
CA ALA A 66 -11.07 -1.18 1.11
C ALA A 66 -10.38 -0.04 1.85
N GLU A 67 -9.34 -0.33 2.62
CA GLU A 67 -8.60 0.71 3.33
C GLU A 67 -7.83 1.60 2.36
N ALA A 68 -7.31 1.01 1.29
CA ALA A 68 -6.60 1.80 0.28
C ALA A 68 -7.54 2.75 -0.42
N GLN A 69 -8.76 2.31 -0.73
CA GLN A 69 -9.73 3.19 -1.36
C GLN A 69 -10.13 4.34 -0.43
N ALA A 70 -10.27 4.05 0.87
CA ALA A 70 -10.55 5.09 1.85
C ALA A 70 -9.40 6.10 1.91
N ALA A 71 -8.16 5.61 1.90
CA ALA A 71 -6.99 6.48 1.92
C ALA A 71 -6.90 7.31 0.64
N MET A 72 -7.24 6.72 -0.50
CA MET A 72 -7.24 7.43 -1.77
C MET A 72 -8.17 8.63 -1.73
N ARG A 73 -9.34 8.46 -1.10
CA ARG A 73 -10.33 9.53 -1.00
C ARG A 73 -9.95 10.58 0.05
N SER A 74 -9.46 10.12 1.21
CA SER A 74 -9.20 11.02 2.33
C SER A 74 -7.84 11.69 2.25
N GLY A 75 -6.88 11.07 1.56
CA GLY A 75 -5.52 11.56 1.51
C GLY A 75 -4.73 11.31 2.79
N LYS A 76 -5.23 10.45 3.67
CA LYS A 76 -4.58 10.19 4.96
C LYS A 76 -3.92 8.83 4.98
N SER A 77 -2.66 8.80 5.42
CA SER A 77 -1.91 7.57 5.62
C SER A 77 -2.20 7.03 7.02
N GLN A 78 -2.24 5.70 7.13
CA GLN A 78 -2.62 5.08 8.39
C GLN A 78 -2.08 3.66 8.49
N LEU A 79 -1.73 3.25 9.70
CA LEU A 79 -1.30 1.88 9.97
C LEU A 79 -2.52 1.06 10.37
N HIS A 80 -2.70 -0.09 9.72
CA HIS A 80 -3.84 -0.97 9.99
C HIS A 80 -3.34 -2.32 10.49
N HIS A 81 -4.06 -2.87 11.45
CA HIS A 81 -3.76 -4.17 12.01
C HIS A 81 -4.77 -5.19 11.49
N PHE A 82 -4.27 -6.27 10.90
CA PHE A 82 -5.13 -7.34 10.37
C PHE A 82 -4.83 -8.63 11.10
N SER A 83 -5.90 -9.28 11.55
CA SER A 83 -5.79 -10.57 12.22
C SER A 83 -6.33 -11.65 11.29
N LEU A 84 -5.47 -12.61 10.97
CA LEU A 84 -5.82 -13.69 10.05
C LEU A 84 -6.24 -14.91 10.87
N THR A 85 -7.41 -14.82 11.48
CA THR A 85 -7.88 -15.85 12.38
C THR A 85 -8.27 -17.12 11.60
N ALA A 86 -8.29 -18.24 12.33
CA ALA A 86 -8.66 -19.50 11.73
C ALA A 86 -10.08 -19.48 11.17
N ASP A 87 -10.99 -18.77 11.85
CA ASP A 87 -12.38 -18.72 11.41
C ASP A 87 -12.51 -18.04 10.06
N GLU A 88 -11.84 -16.91 9.89
CA GLU A 88 -11.87 -16.20 8.62
C GLU A 88 -11.20 -17.00 7.53
N ALA A 89 -10.05 -17.60 7.86
CA ALA A 89 -9.30 -18.38 6.88
C ALA A 89 -10.06 -19.62 6.42
N SER A 90 -10.77 -20.27 7.34
CA SER A 90 -11.45 -21.51 7.00
C SER A 90 -12.64 -21.28 6.07
N GLU A 91 -13.29 -20.13 6.15
CA GLU A 91 -14.37 -19.80 5.23
C GLU A 91 -13.89 -19.71 3.80
N GLU A 92 -12.65 -19.30 3.61
CA GLU A 92 -12.06 -19.20 2.28
C GLU A 92 -11.22 -20.40 1.91
N GLY A 93 -11.17 -21.41 2.78
CA GLY A 93 -10.39 -22.60 2.55
C GLY A 93 -8.89 -22.37 2.71
N MET A 94 -8.48 -21.33 3.39
CA MET A 94 -7.09 -21.00 3.62
C MET A 94 -6.76 -21.10 5.10
N VAL A 95 -5.50 -21.39 5.42
CA VAL A 95 -5.05 -21.49 6.80
C VAL A 95 -3.94 -20.48 7.03
N CYS A 96 -4.32 -19.30 7.49
CA CYS A 96 -3.40 -18.25 7.88
C CYS A 96 -3.69 -17.93 9.34
N GLY A 97 -2.75 -18.16 10.22
CA GLY A 97 -3.01 -17.99 11.65
C GLY A 97 -2.29 -16.82 12.29
N GLY A 98 -1.74 -15.93 11.49
CA GLY A 98 -0.93 -14.85 12.00
C GLY A 98 -1.63 -13.51 12.02
N THR A 99 -0.85 -12.46 12.30
CA THR A 99 -1.31 -11.09 12.22
C THR A 99 -0.35 -10.29 11.34
N MET A 100 -0.88 -9.25 10.72
CA MET A 100 -0.08 -8.37 9.88
C MET A 100 -0.43 -6.92 10.18
N ASP A 101 0.58 -6.10 10.31
CA ASP A 101 0.40 -4.65 10.36
C ASP A 101 0.78 -4.11 8.99
N ILE A 102 -0.14 -3.42 8.35
CA ILE A 102 0.07 -2.91 7.01
C ILE A 102 -0.08 -1.39 7.05
N PHE A 103 0.97 -0.71 6.60
CA PHE A 103 0.95 0.74 6.51
C PHE A 103 0.39 1.13 5.15
N VAL A 104 -0.76 1.79 5.18
CA VAL A 104 -1.43 2.27 3.97
C VAL A 104 -1.05 3.73 3.82
N GLU A 105 -0.23 4.01 2.83
CA GLU A 105 0.42 5.30 2.67
C GLU A 105 -0.03 5.97 1.39
N VAL A 106 -0.38 7.26 1.49
CA VAL A 106 -0.81 8.03 0.33
C VAL A 106 0.37 8.80 -0.24
N MET A 107 0.65 8.56 -1.52
CA MET A 107 1.72 9.27 -2.23
C MET A 107 1.07 10.27 -3.16
N ASN A 108 1.14 11.53 -2.78
CA ASN A 108 0.61 12.61 -3.60
C ASN A 108 1.63 13.02 -4.65
N PRO A 109 1.19 13.52 -5.81
CA PRO A 109 2.12 14.03 -6.81
C PRO A 109 2.78 15.30 -6.27
N GLY A 110 4.01 15.15 -5.79
CA GLY A 110 4.69 16.20 -5.05
C GLY A 110 4.87 17.50 -5.83
N ILE A 111 5.28 17.39 -7.07
CA ILE A 111 5.57 18.58 -7.87
C ILE A 111 4.29 19.33 -8.21
N ALA A 112 3.23 18.60 -8.53
CA ALA A 112 1.97 19.22 -8.93
C ALA A 112 1.34 20.03 -7.81
N ASP A 113 1.57 19.61 -6.56
CA ASP A 113 0.98 20.27 -5.40
C ASP A 113 1.87 21.35 -4.83
N CYS A 114 3.09 21.48 -5.31
CA CYS A 114 4.05 22.38 -4.70
C CYS A 114 3.94 23.78 -5.27
N GLN A 115 3.53 24.70 -4.42
CA GLN A 115 3.44 26.12 -4.77
C GLN A 115 4.64 26.89 -4.26
N LEU A 116 5.58 26.23 -3.60
CA LEU A 116 6.73 26.83 -2.98
C LEU A 116 7.95 26.74 -3.88
N PRO A 117 9.03 27.51 -3.57
CA PRO A 117 10.29 27.32 -4.28
C PRO A 117 10.74 25.87 -4.22
N ILE A 118 11.51 25.48 -5.20
CA ILE A 118 11.94 24.08 -5.34
C ILE A 118 12.60 23.54 -4.09
N ALA A 119 13.41 24.36 -3.42
CA ALA A 119 14.09 23.92 -2.20
C ALA A 119 13.10 23.54 -1.12
N ASP A 120 12.04 24.32 -0.95
CA ASP A 120 11.02 24.03 0.05
C ASP A 120 10.22 22.81 -0.33
N CYS A 121 9.97 22.61 -1.61
CA CYS A 121 9.29 21.41 -2.09
C CYS A 121 10.09 20.16 -1.74
N ARG A 122 11.39 20.22 -1.90
CA ARG A 122 12.25 19.10 -1.57
C ARG A 122 12.22 18.78 -0.10
N LEU A 123 12.25 19.81 0.74
CA LEU A 123 12.22 19.60 2.18
C LEU A 123 10.94 18.91 2.59
N LYS A 124 9.81 19.33 2.03
CA LYS A 124 8.54 18.67 2.33
C LYS A 124 8.56 17.22 1.90
N THR A 125 9.15 16.92 0.76
CA THR A 125 9.22 15.56 0.27
C THR A 125 10.04 14.68 1.20
N PHE A 126 11.15 15.21 1.70
CA PHE A 126 12.02 14.44 2.59
C PHE A 126 11.43 14.24 3.97
N GLU A 127 10.60 15.16 4.42
CA GLU A 127 10.02 15.08 5.75
C GLU A 127 8.87 14.09 5.83
N ASN A 128 8.38 13.63 4.73
CA ASN A 128 7.26 12.67 4.69
C ASN A 128 7.72 11.20 4.79
#